data_df9fff05d3952b51bf52333d06d0e47d
#
_entry.id   df9fff05d3952b51bf52333d06d0e47d
#
_cell.length_a   1.000
_cell.length_b   1.000
_cell.length_c   1.000
_cell.angle_alpha   90.00
_cell.angle_beta   90.00
_cell.angle_gamma   90.00
#
_symmetry.space_group_name_H-M   'P 1'
#
loop_
_entity.id
_entity.type
_entity.pdbx_description
1 polymer ?
#
loop_
_entity_poly.entity_id
_entity_poly.type
_entity_poly.pdbx_seq_one_letter_code
_entity_poly.pdbx_strand_id
1 'polypeptide(L)'
;MKMLRHDIADKRFLELIEKFLKAGIMENGKYFDSERGTPQGNGASPILANMYLHYVLDNWFDVIVKRQCSGESYLIRYADDFVCCFQNEYEAKVFRERLDERFAKYGLELAKEKTKVLEFGRFARRNRERRGHGRPDTFDFLGFTFYCGMDGKKQFFRCRVKTRK
;
A
#
# COMPACT_ATOMS: atom_id res chain seq x y z
N MET A 1 12.37 -5.10 -15.33
CA MET A 1 12.93 -6.28 -16.05
C MET A 1 13.63 -7.31 -15.15
N LYS A 2 14.52 -6.95 -14.21
CA LYS A 2 15.21 -7.95 -13.34
C LYS A 2 14.22 -8.85 -12.56
N MET A 3 13.17 -8.28 -11.98
CA MET A 3 12.14 -9.02 -11.24
C MET A 3 11.38 -10.02 -12.15
N LEU A 4 10.99 -9.58 -13.33
CA LEU A 4 10.29 -10.44 -14.30
C LEU A 4 11.16 -11.62 -14.76
N ARG A 5 12.45 -11.40 -14.96
CA ARG A 5 13.41 -12.45 -15.36
C ARG A 5 13.63 -13.52 -14.29
N HIS A 6 13.26 -13.26 -13.05
CA HIS A 6 13.36 -14.22 -11.97
C HIS A 6 12.32 -15.34 -12.13
N ASP A 7 11.11 -14.98 -12.57
CA ASP A 7 9.97 -15.91 -12.60
C ASP A 7 9.58 -16.34 -14.02
N ILE A 8 10.00 -15.59 -15.04
CA ILE A 8 9.65 -15.85 -16.43
C ILE A 8 10.90 -16.29 -17.22
N ALA A 9 10.89 -17.53 -17.68
CA ALA A 9 11.98 -18.10 -18.48
C ALA A 9 11.90 -17.77 -19.97
N ASP A 10 10.71 -17.46 -20.49
CA ASP A 10 10.50 -17.16 -21.92
C ASP A 10 11.09 -15.79 -22.30
N LYS A 11 12.21 -15.83 -23.02
CA LYS A 11 12.93 -14.64 -23.48
C LYS A 11 12.11 -13.79 -24.45
N ARG A 12 11.33 -14.42 -25.35
CA ARG A 12 10.51 -13.70 -26.34
C ARG A 12 9.40 -12.92 -25.66
N PHE A 13 8.78 -13.53 -24.66
CA PHE A 13 7.77 -12.86 -23.84
C PHE A 13 8.37 -11.69 -23.05
N LEU A 14 9.56 -11.86 -22.46
CA LEU A 14 10.26 -10.76 -21.77
C LEU A 14 10.63 -9.61 -22.71
N GLU A 15 11.07 -9.91 -23.95
CA GLU A 15 11.33 -8.89 -24.97
C GLU A 15 10.05 -8.13 -25.37
N LEU A 16 8.92 -8.82 -25.45
CA LEU A 16 7.63 -8.20 -25.70
C LEU A 16 7.25 -7.23 -24.59
N ILE A 17 7.38 -7.66 -23.32
CA ILE A 17 7.14 -6.79 -22.16
C ILE A 17 8.07 -5.57 -22.17
N GLU A 18 9.34 -5.77 -22.51
CA GLU A 18 10.30 -4.66 -22.60
C GLU A 18 9.92 -3.64 -23.68
N LYS A 19 9.42 -4.11 -24.81
CA LYS A 19 8.86 -3.24 -25.86
C LYS A 19 7.64 -2.46 -25.36
N PHE A 20 6.74 -3.12 -24.64
CA PHE A 20 5.59 -2.43 -24.00
C PHE A 20 6.00 -1.37 -22.99
N LEU A 21 7.01 -1.65 -22.19
CA LEU A 21 7.53 -0.69 -21.20
C LEU A 21 8.23 0.52 -21.84
N LYS A 22 8.81 0.33 -23.03
CA LYS A 22 9.50 1.39 -23.80
C LYS A 22 8.58 2.06 -24.82
N ALA A 23 7.38 1.52 -25.05
CA ALA A 23 6.41 2.14 -25.96
C ALA A 23 6.00 3.50 -25.44
N GLY A 24 6.22 4.56 -26.22
CA GLY A 24 5.71 5.88 -25.93
C GLY A 24 4.20 5.97 -26.08
N ILE A 25 3.69 7.19 -26.02
CA ILE A 25 2.26 7.50 -26.20
C ILE A 25 2.08 8.12 -27.56
N MET A 26 1.07 7.69 -28.29
CA MET A 26 0.61 8.37 -29.50
C MET A 26 -0.66 9.16 -29.15
N GLU A 27 -0.58 10.48 -29.16
CA GLU A 27 -1.70 11.37 -28.90
C GLU A 27 -1.85 12.34 -30.07
N ASN A 28 -3.07 12.44 -30.64
CA ASN A 28 -3.38 13.29 -31.79
C ASN A 28 -2.41 13.12 -32.99
N GLY A 29 -1.97 11.87 -33.26
CA GLY A 29 -1.04 11.58 -34.36
C GLY A 29 0.42 11.98 -34.11
N LYS A 30 0.75 12.44 -32.91
CA LYS A 30 2.13 12.74 -32.48
C LYS A 30 2.61 11.70 -31.49
N TYR A 31 3.86 11.28 -31.64
CA TYR A 31 4.53 10.35 -30.73
C TYR A 31 5.23 11.13 -29.62
N PHE A 32 5.04 10.68 -28.37
CA PHE A 32 5.70 11.20 -27.18
C PHE A 32 6.42 10.05 -26.50
N ASP A 33 7.69 10.23 -26.21
CA ASP A 33 8.45 9.29 -25.38
C ASP A 33 7.94 9.31 -23.95
N SER A 34 7.79 8.11 -23.35
CA SER A 34 7.45 7.99 -21.94
C SER A 34 8.71 8.15 -21.09
N GLU A 35 8.94 9.35 -20.56
CA GLU A 35 10.11 9.62 -19.70
C GLU A 35 10.02 8.93 -18.35
N ARG A 36 8.81 8.66 -17.84
CA ARG A 36 8.58 7.98 -16.55
C ARG A 36 7.36 7.06 -16.60
N GLY A 37 7.56 5.81 -16.17
CA GLY A 37 6.48 4.84 -16.02
C GLY A 37 5.96 4.27 -17.35
N THR A 38 4.81 3.61 -17.28
CA THR A 38 4.08 3.11 -18.46
C THR A 38 2.90 4.03 -18.77
N PRO A 39 2.56 4.23 -20.05
CA PRO A 39 1.40 5.04 -20.43
C PRO A 39 0.13 4.59 -19.73
N GLN A 40 -0.66 5.54 -19.22
CA GLN A 40 -2.01 5.25 -18.72
C GLN A 40 -2.88 4.72 -19.87
N GLY A 41 -3.62 3.63 -19.61
CA GLY A 41 -4.49 3.00 -20.61
C GLY A 41 -3.91 1.77 -21.29
N ASN A 42 -2.64 1.43 -21.06
CA ASN A 42 -2.10 0.16 -21.51
C ASN A 42 -2.61 -0.99 -20.62
N GLY A 43 -3.29 -1.99 -21.20
CA GLY A 43 -3.86 -3.13 -20.46
C GLY A 43 -2.85 -3.95 -19.65
N ALA A 44 -1.56 -3.92 -19.99
CA ALA A 44 -0.49 -4.60 -19.26
C ALA A 44 0.01 -3.79 -18.03
N SER A 45 -0.18 -2.46 -18.02
CA SER A 45 0.35 -1.57 -16.96
C SER A 45 -0.11 -1.95 -15.55
N PRO A 46 -1.41 -2.25 -15.28
CA PRO A 46 -1.85 -2.64 -13.94
C PRO A 46 -1.22 -3.94 -13.46
N ILE A 47 -1.03 -4.91 -14.36
CA ILE A 47 -0.42 -6.20 -14.05
C ILE A 47 1.06 -6.01 -13.68
N LEU A 48 1.79 -5.25 -14.50
CA LEU A 48 3.21 -4.97 -14.28
C LEU A 48 3.42 -4.13 -12.99
N ALA A 49 2.54 -3.17 -12.72
CA ALA A 49 2.56 -2.39 -11.48
C ALA A 49 2.31 -3.28 -10.26
N ASN A 50 1.34 -4.19 -10.32
CA ASN A 50 1.07 -5.15 -9.26
C ASN A 50 2.25 -6.11 -9.03
N MET A 51 2.87 -6.62 -10.07
CA MET A 51 4.08 -7.43 -9.95
C MET A 51 5.23 -6.64 -9.33
N TYR A 52 5.43 -5.39 -9.74
CA TYR A 52 6.46 -4.53 -9.18
C TYR A 52 6.24 -4.29 -7.68
N LEU A 53 5.04 -3.92 -7.27
CA LEU A 53 4.68 -3.70 -5.88
C LEU A 53 4.74 -4.99 -5.05
N HIS A 54 4.46 -6.15 -5.64
CA HIS A 54 4.65 -7.42 -4.95
C HIS A 54 6.10 -7.60 -4.48
N TYR A 55 7.09 -7.31 -5.31
CA TYR A 55 8.51 -7.41 -4.91
C TYR A 55 8.95 -6.28 -3.99
N VAL A 56 8.49 -5.05 -4.27
CA VAL A 56 8.95 -3.87 -3.52
C VAL A 56 8.30 -3.81 -2.14
N LEU A 57 7.01 -4.13 -2.03
CA LEU A 57 6.23 -3.97 -0.81
C LEU A 57 5.85 -5.30 -0.17
N ASP A 58 5.09 -6.17 -0.86
CA ASP A 58 4.48 -7.35 -0.23
C ASP A 58 5.55 -8.32 0.27
N ASN A 59 6.46 -8.72 -0.59
CA ASN A 59 7.54 -9.65 -0.24
C ASN A 59 8.50 -9.05 0.80
N TRP A 60 8.82 -7.76 0.69
CA TRP A 60 9.63 -7.08 1.70
C TRP A 60 8.91 -7.03 3.06
N PHE A 61 7.60 -6.76 3.08
CA PHE A 61 6.82 -6.76 4.29
C PHE A 61 6.83 -8.14 4.96
N ASP A 62 6.50 -9.20 4.23
CA ASP A 62 6.38 -10.56 4.77
C ASP A 62 7.73 -11.15 5.22
N VAL A 63 8.79 -10.94 4.42
CA VAL A 63 10.09 -11.58 4.68
C VAL A 63 10.95 -10.77 5.65
N ILE A 64 10.87 -9.44 5.62
CA ILE A 64 11.77 -8.57 6.40
C ILE A 64 11.00 -7.89 7.55
N VAL A 65 9.96 -7.12 7.23
CA VAL A 65 9.28 -6.27 8.22
C VAL A 65 8.61 -7.13 9.28
N LYS A 66 7.78 -8.06 8.86
CA LYS A 66 6.99 -8.92 9.75
C LYS A 66 7.87 -9.75 10.71
N ARG A 67 9.03 -10.21 10.24
CA ARG A 67 9.98 -10.97 11.08
C ARG A 67 10.68 -10.12 12.13
N GLN A 68 10.73 -8.81 11.95
CA GLN A 68 11.35 -7.89 12.90
C GLN A 68 10.34 -7.29 13.89
N CYS A 69 9.04 -7.50 13.66
CA CYS A 69 8.00 -7.11 14.59
C CYS A 69 7.93 -8.10 15.75
N SER A 70 7.83 -7.59 16.97
CA SER A 70 7.59 -8.38 18.18
C SER A 70 6.10 -8.73 18.34
N GLY A 71 5.22 -7.91 17.76
CA GLY A 71 3.78 -8.10 17.73
C GLY A 71 3.27 -8.56 16.38
N GLU A 72 1.96 -8.79 16.31
CA GLU A 72 1.29 -9.12 15.05
C GLU A 72 1.34 -7.94 14.08
N SER A 73 1.60 -8.25 12.81
CA SER A 73 1.60 -7.27 11.73
C SER A 73 1.00 -7.85 10.45
N TYR A 74 0.23 -7.04 9.74
CA TYR A 74 -0.51 -7.44 8.54
C TYR A 74 -0.43 -6.34 7.48
N LEU A 75 -0.29 -6.75 6.23
CA LEU A 75 -0.41 -5.90 5.05
C LEU A 75 -1.63 -6.33 4.24
N ILE A 76 -2.47 -5.37 3.88
CA ILE A 76 -3.61 -5.54 3.01
C ILE A 76 -3.44 -4.55 1.86
N ARG A 77 -3.27 -5.05 0.65
CA ARG A 77 -3.06 -4.22 -0.54
C ARG A 77 -4.06 -4.52 -1.65
N TYR A 78 -4.51 -3.48 -2.30
CA TYR A 78 -5.28 -3.52 -3.53
C TYR A 78 -4.70 -2.50 -4.52
N ALA A 79 -4.08 -2.99 -5.59
CA ALA A 79 -3.29 -2.18 -6.52
C ALA A 79 -2.22 -1.34 -5.79
N ASP A 80 -2.31 -0.01 -5.85
CA ASP A 80 -1.43 0.96 -5.18
C ASP A 80 -1.94 1.38 -3.78
N ASP A 81 -3.20 1.11 -3.47
CA ASP A 81 -3.76 1.38 -2.16
C ASP A 81 -3.44 0.25 -1.17
N PHE A 82 -2.97 0.58 0.03
CA PHE A 82 -2.69 -0.42 1.06
C PHE A 82 -2.88 0.09 2.49
N VAL A 83 -3.13 -0.85 3.38
CA VAL A 83 -3.22 -0.65 4.82
C VAL A 83 -2.28 -1.62 5.51
N CYS A 84 -1.43 -1.11 6.39
CA CYS A 84 -0.58 -1.92 7.26
C CYS A 84 -1.09 -1.81 8.70
N CYS A 85 -1.32 -2.94 9.33
CA CYS A 85 -1.73 -3.02 10.72
C CYS A 85 -0.56 -3.52 11.57
N PHE A 86 -0.33 -2.88 12.70
CA PHE A 86 0.70 -3.27 13.67
C PHE A 86 0.09 -3.34 15.06
N GLN A 87 0.52 -4.30 15.85
CA GLN A 87 0.11 -4.39 17.24
C GLN A 87 0.75 -3.28 18.08
N ASN A 88 1.97 -2.87 17.76
CA ASN A 88 2.75 -1.90 18.51
C ASN A 88 2.90 -0.58 17.72
N GLU A 89 2.63 0.55 18.37
CA GLU A 89 2.75 1.89 17.79
C GLU A 89 4.17 2.19 17.28
N TYR A 90 5.18 1.77 18.04
CA TYR A 90 6.58 1.98 17.67
C TYR A 90 6.92 1.31 16.34
N GLU A 91 6.47 0.07 16.15
CA GLU A 91 6.71 -0.70 14.91
C GLU A 91 6.04 -0.04 13.69
N ALA A 92 4.84 0.52 13.87
CA ALA A 92 4.15 1.28 12.82
C ALA A 92 4.94 2.54 12.41
N LYS A 93 5.51 3.27 13.37
CA LYS A 93 6.33 4.46 13.10
C LYS A 93 7.62 4.11 12.37
N VAL A 94 8.36 3.12 12.86
CA VAL A 94 9.59 2.63 12.22
C VAL A 94 9.29 2.12 10.80
N PHE A 95 8.20 1.38 10.63
CA PHE A 95 7.78 0.94 9.30
C PHE A 95 7.51 2.12 8.36
N ARG A 96 6.84 3.18 8.85
CA ARG A 96 6.53 4.37 8.05
C ARG A 96 7.80 5.05 7.52
N GLU A 97 8.84 5.19 8.34
CA GLU A 97 10.13 5.77 7.94
C GLU A 97 10.84 4.89 6.91
N ARG A 98 10.95 3.60 7.20
CA ARG A 98 11.58 2.62 6.31
C ARG A 98 10.85 2.45 4.98
N LEU A 99 9.54 2.68 4.95
CA LEU A 99 8.74 2.61 3.74
C LEU A 99 9.10 3.73 2.76
N ASP A 100 9.33 4.96 3.25
CA ASP A 100 9.80 6.07 2.41
C ASP A 100 11.15 5.74 1.77
N GLU A 101 12.11 5.25 2.57
CA GLU A 101 13.44 4.84 2.09
C GLU A 101 13.34 3.70 1.07
N ARG A 102 12.49 2.71 1.37
CA ARG A 102 12.25 1.56 0.50
C ARG A 102 11.69 1.99 -0.85
N PHE A 103 10.67 2.83 -0.85
CA PHE A 103 10.03 3.31 -2.07
C PHE A 103 10.98 4.16 -2.89
N ALA A 104 11.70 5.10 -2.27
CA ALA A 104 12.71 5.92 -2.93
C ALA A 104 13.80 5.07 -3.63
N LYS A 105 14.27 4.01 -2.97
CA LYS A 105 15.25 3.06 -3.54
C LYS A 105 14.76 2.40 -4.84
N TYR A 106 13.46 2.24 -5.00
CA TYR A 106 12.84 1.63 -6.17
C TYR A 106 12.14 2.63 -7.10
N GLY A 107 12.42 3.93 -6.94
CA GLY A 107 11.86 4.99 -7.78
C GLY A 107 10.36 5.20 -7.59
N LEU A 108 9.83 4.81 -6.43
CA LEU A 108 8.44 5.03 -6.04
C LEU A 108 8.36 6.17 -5.03
N GLU A 109 7.25 6.89 -5.06
CA GLU A 109 6.95 7.95 -4.12
C GLU A 109 5.64 7.65 -3.37
N LEU A 110 5.62 7.95 -2.06
CA LEU A 110 4.39 7.88 -1.27
C LEU A 110 3.64 9.20 -1.36
N ALA A 111 2.33 9.12 -1.54
CA ALA A 111 1.44 10.27 -1.41
C ALA A 111 1.38 10.70 0.06
N LYS A 112 2.28 11.61 0.47
CA LYS A 112 2.48 12.02 1.87
C LYS A 112 1.20 12.56 2.51
N GLU A 113 0.40 13.30 1.75
CA GLU A 113 -0.88 13.85 2.20
C GLU A 113 -1.95 12.78 2.46
N LYS A 114 -1.84 11.61 1.84
CA LYS A 114 -2.77 10.47 2.01
C LYS A 114 -2.24 9.43 2.99
N THR A 115 -0.93 9.39 3.22
CA THR A 115 -0.28 8.37 4.07
C THR A 115 -0.25 8.83 5.53
N LYS A 116 -0.95 8.11 6.40
CA LYS A 116 -1.11 8.46 7.82
C LYS A 116 -0.83 7.27 8.71
N VAL A 117 -0.25 7.53 9.88
CA VAL A 117 -0.19 6.56 10.98
C VAL A 117 -1.32 6.91 11.95
N LEU A 118 -2.20 5.96 12.21
CA LEU A 118 -3.42 6.15 12.99
C LEU A 118 -3.45 5.19 14.16
N GLU A 119 -3.97 5.64 15.31
CA GLU A 119 -4.30 4.75 16.40
C GLU A 119 -5.71 4.18 16.19
N PHE A 120 -5.78 2.86 15.91
CA PHE A 120 -7.01 2.17 15.59
C PHE A 120 -7.10 0.85 16.37
N GLY A 121 -8.30 0.40 16.71
CA GLY A 121 -8.50 -0.89 17.32
C GLY A 121 -9.10 -0.84 18.74
N ARG A 122 -9.03 -1.99 19.44
CA ARG A 122 -9.66 -2.23 20.75
C ARG A 122 -9.34 -1.17 21.81
N PHE A 123 -8.10 -0.70 21.81
CA PHE A 123 -7.62 0.19 22.88
C PHE A 123 -7.61 1.66 22.46
N ALA A 124 -7.83 1.98 21.19
CA ALA A 124 -7.72 3.34 20.67
C ALA A 124 -8.61 4.33 21.42
N ARG A 125 -9.86 3.98 21.72
CA ARG A 125 -10.77 4.84 22.48
C ARG A 125 -10.21 5.17 23.87
N ARG A 126 -9.86 4.14 24.65
CA ARG A 126 -9.34 4.31 26.01
C ARG A 126 -8.03 5.08 26.05
N ASN A 127 -7.13 4.81 25.11
CA ASN A 127 -5.84 5.50 25.06
C ASN A 127 -6.00 6.98 24.71
N ARG A 128 -6.89 7.30 23.78
CA ARG A 128 -7.18 8.70 23.40
C ARG A 128 -7.87 9.46 24.53
N GLU A 129 -8.84 8.86 25.21
CA GLU A 129 -9.48 9.44 26.40
C GLU A 129 -8.46 9.77 27.49
N ARG A 130 -7.50 8.86 27.76
CA ARG A 130 -6.43 9.10 28.74
C ARG A 130 -5.48 10.25 28.37
N ARG A 131 -5.32 10.50 27.06
CA ARG A 131 -4.49 11.60 26.54
C ARG A 131 -5.29 12.90 26.36
N GLY A 132 -6.55 12.96 26.73
CA GLY A 132 -7.44 14.11 26.52
C GLY A 132 -7.82 14.32 25.05
N HIS A 133 -7.65 13.32 24.19
CA HIS A 133 -8.01 13.38 22.79
C HIS A 133 -9.47 12.90 22.59
N GLY A 134 -10.11 13.37 21.53
CA GLY A 134 -11.49 12.99 21.18
C GLY A 134 -11.62 11.54 20.69
N ARG A 135 -12.63 11.30 19.84
CA ARG A 135 -12.92 9.98 19.28
C ARG A 135 -11.73 9.39 18.50
N PRO A 136 -11.61 8.04 18.42
CA PRO A 136 -10.61 7.39 17.58
C PRO A 136 -10.67 7.85 16.13
N ASP A 137 -9.52 7.83 15.48
CA ASP A 137 -9.42 8.17 14.07
C ASP A 137 -10.21 7.19 13.19
N THR A 138 -10.54 7.66 12.01
CA THR A 138 -11.15 6.88 10.96
C THR A 138 -10.25 6.90 9.73
N PHE A 139 -10.34 5.90 8.88
CA PHE A 139 -9.63 5.91 7.61
C PHE A 139 -10.52 5.40 6.48
N ASP A 140 -10.23 5.89 5.28
CA ASP A 140 -10.89 5.46 4.06
C ASP A 140 -10.03 4.44 3.33
N PHE A 141 -10.65 3.35 2.87
CA PHE A 141 -10.01 2.34 2.06
C PHE A 141 -11.03 1.69 1.13
N LEU A 142 -10.72 1.62 -0.17
CA LEU A 142 -11.57 1.03 -1.21
C LEU A 142 -13.03 1.54 -1.22
N GLY A 143 -13.21 2.85 -1.06
CA GLY A 143 -14.55 3.47 -1.08
C GLY A 143 -15.34 3.33 0.22
N PHE A 144 -14.72 2.77 1.26
CA PHE A 144 -15.33 2.62 2.58
C PHE A 144 -14.59 3.41 3.64
N THR A 145 -15.32 3.93 4.62
CA THR A 145 -14.75 4.53 5.83
C THR A 145 -14.80 3.52 6.97
N PHE A 146 -13.64 3.20 7.53
CA PHE A 146 -13.46 2.32 8.68
C PHE A 146 -13.43 3.13 9.98
N TYR A 147 -14.11 2.67 11.02
CA TYR A 147 -14.15 3.33 12.32
C TYR A 147 -14.25 2.35 13.49
N CYS A 148 -13.75 2.79 14.66
CA CYS A 148 -13.83 2.04 15.91
C CYS A 148 -15.24 2.12 16.46
N GLY A 149 -15.95 0.99 16.53
CA GLY A 149 -17.25 0.86 17.13
C GLY A 149 -17.24 -0.01 18.39
N MET A 150 -18.32 0.05 19.15
CA MET A 150 -18.56 -0.84 20.30
C MET A 150 -19.84 -1.61 20.06
N ASP A 151 -19.88 -2.86 20.50
CA ASP A 151 -21.13 -3.62 20.59
C ASP A 151 -21.88 -3.13 21.82
N GLY A 152 -23.11 -2.61 21.63
CA GLY A 152 -23.88 -1.98 22.69
C GLY A 152 -24.26 -2.91 23.86
N LYS A 153 -24.32 -4.23 23.64
CA LYS A 153 -24.70 -5.22 24.68
C LYS A 153 -23.47 -5.77 25.44
N LYS A 154 -22.32 -5.93 24.80
CA LYS A 154 -21.16 -6.64 25.35
C LYS A 154 -19.92 -5.77 25.50
N GLN A 155 -19.97 -4.49 25.14
CA GLN A 155 -18.85 -3.55 25.15
C GLN A 155 -17.56 -4.04 24.42
N PHE A 156 -17.69 -4.98 23.51
CA PHE A 156 -16.58 -5.46 22.71
C PHE A 156 -16.29 -4.48 21.56
N PHE A 157 -15.01 -4.31 21.28
CA PHE A 157 -14.55 -3.60 20.10
C PHE A 157 -15.07 -4.28 18.83
N ARG A 158 -15.55 -3.46 17.89
CA ARG A 158 -15.84 -3.86 16.52
C ARG A 158 -15.27 -2.83 15.54
N CYS A 159 -14.51 -3.30 14.58
CA CYS A 159 -14.24 -2.53 13.38
C CYS A 159 -15.55 -2.43 12.60
N ARG A 160 -16.02 -1.21 12.36
CA ARG A 160 -17.23 -0.94 11.59
C ARG A 160 -16.87 -0.23 10.30
N VAL A 161 -17.66 -0.43 9.27
CA VAL A 161 -17.50 0.14 7.95
C VAL A 161 -18.78 0.83 7.50
N LYS A 162 -18.64 1.93 6.80
CA LYS A 162 -19.72 2.64 6.08
C LYS A 162 -19.24 3.05 4.71
N THR A 163 -20.14 3.14 3.74
CA THR A 163 -19.82 3.70 2.43
C THR A 163 -19.36 5.15 2.57
N ARG A 164 -18.33 5.51 1.85
CA ARG A 164 -17.88 6.91 1.74
C ARG A 164 -18.95 7.66 0.96
N LYS A 165 -19.44 8.77 1.54
CA LYS A 165 -20.31 9.73 0.83
C LYS A 165 -19.50 10.61 -0.10
#